data_ab92d2715ca167b4d58ce1c98ebbd2c7
#
_entry.id   ab92d2715ca167b4d58ce1c98ebbd2c7
#
_cell.length_a   1.000
_cell.length_b   1.000
_cell.length_c   1.000
_cell.angle_alpha   90.00
_cell.angle_beta   90.00
_cell.angle_gamma   90.00
#
_symmetry.space_group_name_H-M   'P 1'
#
loop_
_entity.id
_entity.type
_entity.pdbx_description
1 polymer ?
#
loop_
_entity_poly.entity_id
_entity_poly.type
_entity_poly.pdbx_seq_one_letter_code
_entity_poly.pdbx_strand_id
1 'polypeptide(L)'
;MKKTAVIFPGQGSQYVGMGREFLDCDGDARALMETAREVSGFPLRELCLDGPMEALTRALHLQPALTVTNLICWQQLRKALPALEPACFAGHSLGEYSALCAAGIVSPEDCLALVTRRGELMEREGKSNPGGMRAVLGLTFEQLEALLAGYTGGGRVVVANHNSEKQVVISGDIEGLDGFG
;
A
#
# COMPACT_ATOMS: atom_id res chain seq x y z
N MET A 1 30.72 -0.96 -7.98
CA MET A 1 29.40 -1.42 -8.49
C MET A 1 28.33 -0.43 -8.08
N LYS A 2 27.35 -0.12 -8.92
CA LYS A 2 26.19 0.71 -8.54
C LYS A 2 25.34 -0.09 -7.56
N LYS A 3 25.00 0.52 -6.42
CA LYS A 3 24.07 -0.08 -5.45
C LYS A 3 22.65 0.08 -5.97
N THR A 4 21.84 -0.98 -5.91
CA THR A 4 20.44 -0.99 -6.32
C THR A 4 19.54 -1.09 -5.10
N ALA A 5 18.52 -0.25 -5.02
CA ALA A 5 17.42 -0.38 -4.07
C ALA A 5 16.18 -0.89 -4.80
N VAL A 6 15.41 -1.77 -4.16
CA VAL A 6 14.09 -2.19 -4.63
C VAL A 6 13.04 -1.52 -3.75
N ILE A 7 12.11 -0.80 -4.38
CA ILE A 7 11.10 -0.02 -3.68
C ILE A 7 9.71 -0.52 -4.09
N PHE A 8 8.86 -0.81 -3.11
CA PHE A 8 7.51 -1.29 -3.32
C PHE A 8 6.48 -0.17 -3.09
N PRO A 9 5.54 0.02 -4.03
CA PRO A 9 4.49 1.00 -3.89
C PRO A 9 3.47 0.59 -2.83
N GLY A 10 2.74 1.57 -2.32
CA GLY A 10 1.62 1.40 -1.41
C GLY A 10 0.28 1.73 -2.04
N GLN A 11 -0.73 1.89 -1.18
CA GLN A 11 -2.09 2.27 -1.55
C GLN A 11 -2.09 3.53 -2.44
N GLY A 12 -2.88 3.50 -3.51
CA GLY A 12 -2.95 4.55 -4.54
C GLY A 12 -2.31 4.13 -5.87
N SER A 13 -1.52 3.04 -5.89
CA SER A 13 -0.88 2.53 -7.12
C SER A 13 -1.65 1.39 -7.79
N GLN A 14 -2.77 0.93 -7.21
CA GLN A 14 -3.62 -0.11 -7.78
C GLN A 14 -4.37 0.37 -9.02
N TYR A 15 -4.60 -0.55 -9.94
CA TYR A 15 -5.47 -0.35 -11.10
C TYR A 15 -6.07 -1.69 -11.56
N VAL A 16 -7.24 -1.65 -12.19
CA VAL A 16 -7.85 -2.85 -12.76
C VAL A 16 -7.02 -3.31 -13.96
N GLY A 17 -6.65 -4.58 -13.97
CA GLY A 17 -5.72 -5.18 -14.93
C GLY A 17 -4.30 -5.38 -14.40
N MET A 18 -3.99 -4.94 -13.17
CA MET A 18 -2.64 -5.09 -12.60
C MET A 18 -2.23 -6.55 -12.48
N GLY A 19 -1.01 -6.86 -12.93
CA GLY A 19 -0.42 -8.21 -12.88
C GLY A 19 -0.89 -9.15 -14.00
N ARG A 20 -1.78 -8.72 -14.90
CA ARG A 20 -2.35 -9.54 -15.98
C ARG A 20 -1.26 -10.21 -16.81
N GLU A 21 -0.27 -9.45 -17.26
CA GLU A 21 0.82 -9.93 -18.10
C GLU A 21 1.59 -11.11 -17.47
N PHE A 22 1.71 -11.15 -16.16
CA PHE A 22 2.39 -12.24 -15.46
C PHE A 22 1.44 -13.42 -15.19
N LEU A 23 0.21 -13.14 -14.78
CA LEU A 23 -0.78 -14.17 -14.50
C LEU A 23 -1.17 -14.97 -15.77
N ASP A 24 -1.12 -14.35 -16.94
CA ASP A 24 -1.44 -15.03 -18.19
C ASP A 24 -0.33 -16.01 -18.63
N CYS A 25 0.95 -15.73 -18.34
CA CYS A 25 2.07 -16.50 -18.87
C CYS A 25 2.90 -17.28 -17.83
N ASP A 26 2.79 -16.98 -16.53
CA ASP A 26 3.68 -17.56 -15.50
C ASP A 26 2.93 -18.40 -14.47
N GLY A 27 3.36 -19.66 -14.30
CA GLY A 27 2.76 -20.62 -13.36
C GLY A 27 2.98 -20.24 -11.89
N ASP A 28 4.17 -19.72 -11.57
CA ASP A 28 4.50 -19.34 -10.19
C ASP A 28 3.74 -18.08 -9.77
N ALA A 29 3.51 -17.15 -10.72
CA ALA A 29 2.66 -15.98 -10.47
C ALA A 29 1.22 -16.40 -10.15
N ARG A 30 0.68 -17.38 -10.91
CA ARG A 30 -0.65 -17.94 -10.62
C ARG A 30 -0.70 -18.66 -9.27
N ALA A 31 0.33 -19.41 -8.93
CA ALA A 31 0.41 -20.11 -7.64
C ALA A 31 0.43 -19.12 -6.47
N LEU A 32 1.20 -18.03 -6.57
CA LEU A 32 1.25 -17.01 -5.55
C LEU A 32 -0.08 -16.26 -5.41
N MET A 33 -0.76 -15.98 -6.53
CA MET A 33 -2.10 -15.38 -6.51
C MET A 33 -3.13 -16.31 -5.85
N GLU A 34 -3.02 -17.63 -6.08
CA GLU A 34 -3.90 -18.61 -5.44
C GLU A 34 -3.63 -18.70 -3.93
N THR A 35 -2.36 -18.70 -3.52
CA THR A 35 -2.00 -18.59 -2.09
C THR A 35 -2.64 -17.35 -1.45
N ALA A 36 -2.59 -16.21 -2.14
CA ALA A 36 -3.21 -14.98 -1.65
C ALA A 36 -4.73 -15.10 -1.52
N ARG A 37 -5.40 -15.78 -2.47
CA ARG A 37 -6.82 -16.09 -2.40
C ARG A 37 -7.16 -16.97 -1.18
N GLU A 38 -6.37 -18.02 -0.98
CA GLU A 38 -6.58 -18.95 0.14
C GLU A 38 -6.39 -18.26 1.50
N VAL A 39 -5.32 -17.49 1.66
CA VAL A 39 -4.99 -16.79 2.90
C VAL A 39 -5.99 -15.67 3.21
N SER A 40 -6.40 -14.90 2.21
CA SER A 40 -7.31 -13.77 2.42
C SER A 40 -8.78 -14.15 2.42
N GLY A 41 -9.15 -15.24 1.73
CA GLY A 41 -10.54 -15.62 1.49
C GLY A 41 -11.25 -14.78 0.41
N PHE A 42 -10.52 -13.91 -0.32
CA PHE A 42 -11.09 -13.01 -1.34
C PHE A 42 -10.74 -13.45 -2.76
N PRO A 43 -11.60 -13.17 -3.74
CA PRO A 43 -11.36 -13.46 -5.16
C PRO A 43 -10.38 -12.41 -5.75
N LEU A 44 -9.13 -12.40 -5.26
CA LEU A 44 -8.16 -11.35 -5.56
C LEU A 44 -7.79 -11.30 -7.04
N ARG A 45 -7.75 -12.46 -7.72
CA ARG A 45 -7.45 -12.51 -9.15
C ARG A 45 -8.50 -11.73 -9.95
N GLU A 46 -9.76 -12.00 -9.71
CA GLU A 46 -10.89 -11.34 -10.38
C GLU A 46 -10.91 -9.84 -10.07
N LEU A 47 -10.71 -9.49 -8.80
CA LEU A 47 -10.64 -8.08 -8.38
C LEU A 47 -9.48 -7.33 -9.05
N CYS A 48 -8.29 -7.95 -9.14
CA CYS A 48 -7.15 -7.34 -9.81
C CYS A 48 -7.36 -7.19 -11.31
N LEU A 49 -7.92 -8.21 -11.98
CA LEU A 49 -8.00 -8.25 -13.44
C LEU A 49 -9.23 -7.55 -13.99
N ASP A 50 -10.36 -7.69 -13.34
CA ASP A 50 -11.66 -7.34 -13.88
C ASP A 50 -12.42 -6.32 -13.00
N GLY A 51 -11.96 -6.11 -11.76
CA GLY A 51 -12.51 -5.11 -10.84
C GLY A 51 -13.83 -5.53 -10.19
N PRO A 52 -14.78 -4.63 -9.96
CA PRO A 52 -14.72 -3.19 -10.25
C PRO A 52 -13.72 -2.43 -9.38
N MET A 53 -13.25 -1.26 -9.83
CA MET A 53 -12.26 -0.43 -9.13
C MET A 53 -12.70 -0.05 -7.72
N GLU A 54 -13.99 0.23 -7.52
CA GLU A 54 -14.57 0.52 -6.21
C GLU A 54 -14.34 -0.63 -5.22
N ALA A 55 -14.59 -1.87 -5.63
CA ALA A 55 -14.36 -3.04 -4.78
C ALA A 55 -12.87 -3.27 -4.52
N LEU A 56 -12.02 -3.10 -5.54
CA LEU A 56 -10.57 -3.23 -5.44
C LEU A 56 -9.97 -2.19 -4.48
N THR A 57 -10.53 -0.98 -4.42
CA THR A 57 -10.02 0.13 -3.61
C THR A 57 -10.37 0.00 -2.11
N ARG A 58 -11.32 -0.85 -1.74
CA ARG A 58 -11.62 -1.10 -0.32
C ARG A 58 -10.39 -1.67 0.39
N ALA A 59 -10.05 -1.13 1.55
CA ALA A 59 -8.85 -1.54 2.31
C ALA A 59 -8.75 -3.06 2.49
N LEU A 60 -9.88 -3.71 2.75
CA LEU A 60 -10.02 -5.14 2.92
C LEU A 60 -9.49 -5.96 1.73
N HIS A 61 -9.76 -5.51 0.51
CA HIS A 61 -9.32 -6.17 -0.73
C HIS A 61 -7.98 -5.62 -1.22
N LEU A 62 -7.81 -4.30 -1.13
CA LEU A 62 -6.64 -3.61 -1.64
C LEU A 62 -5.34 -4.10 -1.00
N GLN A 63 -5.35 -4.28 0.33
CA GLN A 63 -4.15 -4.64 1.05
C GLN A 63 -3.55 -5.97 0.53
N PRO A 64 -4.27 -7.10 0.50
CA PRO A 64 -3.72 -8.33 -0.04
C PRO A 64 -3.54 -8.30 -1.58
N ALA A 65 -4.42 -7.64 -2.33
CA ALA A 65 -4.34 -7.57 -3.80
C ALA A 65 -3.08 -6.85 -4.27
N LEU A 66 -2.77 -5.67 -3.71
CA LEU A 66 -1.57 -4.94 -4.10
C LEU A 66 -0.30 -5.62 -3.58
N THR A 67 -0.35 -6.23 -2.39
CA THR A 67 0.79 -6.98 -1.85
C THR A 67 1.13 -8.16 -2.74
N VAL A 68 0.17 -9.01 -3.11
CA VAL A 68 0.46 -10.16 -3.97
C VAL A 68 0.97 -9.72 -5.34
N THR A 69 0.44 -8.64 -5.90
CA THR A 69 0.94 -8.07 -7.17
C THR A 69 2.39 -7.59 -7.03
N ASN A 70 2.73 -6.90 -5.95
CA ASN A 70 4.10 -6.49 -5.64
C ASN A 70 5.06 -7.70 -5.57
N LEU A 71 4.63 -8.77 -4.89
CA LEU A 71 5.43 -9.99 -4.75
C LEU A 71 5.59 -10.74 -6.07
N ILE A 72 4.56 -10.77 -6.92
CA ILE A 72 4.64 -11.30 -8.29
C ILE A 72 5.64 -10.48 -9.10
N CYS A 73 5.57 -9.16 -9.09
CA CYS A 73 6.53 -8.29 -9.78
C CYS A 73 7.97 -8.55 -9.29
N TRP A 74 8.18 -8.70 -8.00
CA TRP A 74 9.48 -9.06 -7.43
C TRP A 74 9.96 -10.43 -7.93
N GLN A 75 9.10 -11.43 -7.90
CA GLN A 75 9.41 -12.77 -8.39
C GLN A 75 9.83 -12.75 -9.87
N GLN A 76 9.11 -12.00 -10.70
CA GLN A 76 9.43 -11.86 -12.13
C GLN A 76 10.75 -11.10 -12.34
N LEU A 77 11.00 -10.05 -11.56
CA LEU A 77 12.28 -9.33 -11.60
C LEU A 77 13.45 -10.26 -11.24
N ARG A 78 13.31 -11.10 -10.24
CA ARG A 78 14.32 -12.10 -9.84
C ARG A 78 14.60 -13.14 -10.95
N LYS A 79 13.54 -13.57 -11.66
CA LYS A 79 13.68 -14.48 -12.82
C LYS A 79 14.41 -13.81 -13.98
N ALA A 80 14.08 -12.54 -14.26
CA ALA A 80 14.68 -11.78 -15.36
C ALA A 80 16.13 -11.36 -15.06
N LEU A 81 16.45 -11.08 -13.81
CA LEU A 81 17.75 -10.61 -13.35
C LEU A 81 18.28 -11.46 -12.18
N PRO A 82 18.65 -12.72 -12.41
CA PRO A 82 19.04 -13.65 -11.32
C PRO A 82 20.30 -13.22 -10.57
N ALA A 83 21.18 -12.42 -11.20
CA ALA A 83 22.39 -11.87 -10.59
C ALA A 83 22.15 -10.54 -9.84
N LEU A 84 20.92 -10.04 -9.79
CA LEU A 84 20.60 -8.81 -9.07
C LEU A 84 20.69 -9.04 -7.56
N GLU A 85 21.60 -8.30 -6.92
CA GLU A 85 21.76 -8.27 -5.46
C GLU A 85 21.37 -6.86 -4.96
N PRO A 86 20.11 -6.66 -4.52
CA PRO A 86 19.71 -5.38 -3.97
C PRO A 86 20.49 -5.04 -2.69
N ALA A 87 20.94 -3.80 -2.58
CA ALA A 87 21.61 -3.31 -1.37
C ALA A 87 20.60 -3.05 -0.24
N CYS A 88 19.33 -2.75 -0.59
CA CYS A 88 18.24 -2.59 0.36
C CYS A 88 16.88 -2.76 -0.33
N PHE A 89 15.88 -2.99 0.51
CA PHE A 89 14.47 -2.99 0.16
C PHE A 89 13.77 -1.88 0.96
N ALA A 90 12.80 -1.21 0.35
CA ALA A 90 11.97 -0.22 1.00
C ALA A 90 10.55 -0.29 0.47
N GLY A 91 9.59 0.26 1.19
CA GLY A 91 8.20 0.31 0.76
C GLY A 91 7.46 1.48 1.37
N HIS A 92 6.51 2.04 0.61
CA HIS A 92 5.64 3.08 1.11
C HIS A 92 4.42 2.46 1.79
N SER A 93 4.27 2.69 3.10
CA SER A 93 3.13 2.19 3.90
C SER A 93 2.90 0.67 3.69
N LEU A 94 1.90 0.26 2.92
CA LEU A 94 1.63 -1.14 2.58
C LEU A 94 2.83 -1.83 1.93
N GLY A 95 3.58 -1.10 1.08
CA GLY A 95 4.75 -1.63 0.39
C GLY A 95 5.87 -2.11 1.32
N GLU A 96 5.90 -1.63 2.58
CA GLU A 96 6.85 -2.09 3.59
C GLU A 96 6.72 -3.59 3.87
N TYR A 97 5.51 -4.14 3.88
CA TYR A 97 5.28 -5.58 4.03
C TYR A 97 5.86 -6.37 2.85
N SER A 98 5.69 -5.85 1.62
CA SER A 98 6.32 -6.44 0.44
C SER A 98 7.85 -6.38 0.52
N ALA A 99 8.40 -5.28 1.04
CA ALA A 99 9.84 -5.12 1.25
C ALA A 99 10.38 -6.12 2.29
N LEU A 100 9.67 -6.34 3.41
CA LEU A 100 10.02 -7.34 4.42
C LEU A 100 10.02 -8.76 3.84
N CYS A 101 9.01 -9.10 3.03
CA CYS A 101 8.93 -10.39 2.36
C CYS A 101 10.08 -10.55 1.33
N ALA A 102 10.34 -9.54 0.50
CA ALA A 102 11.42 -9.57 -0.48
C ALA A 102 12.81 -9.68 0.16
N ALA A 103 12.97 -9.13 1.37
CA ALA A 103 14.19 -9.26 2.18
C ALA A 103 14.31 -10.62 2.90
N GLY A 104 13.30 -11.50 2.81
CA GLY A 104 13.29 -12.81 3.48
C GLY A 104 13.04 -12.76 4.98
N ILE A 105 12.48 -11.65 5.50
CA ILE A 105 12.18 -11.49 6.93
C ILE A 105 10.88 -12.22 7.30
N VAL A 106 9.90 -12.21 6.38
CA VAL A 106 8.63 -12.93 6.53
C VAL A 106 8.37 -13.78 5.30
N SER A 107 7.65 -14.89 5.45
CA SER A 107 7.20 -15.71 4.33
C SER A 107 6.13 -14.97 3.49
N PRO A 108 5.90 -15.34 2.21
CA PRO A 108 4.79 -14.82 1.44
C PRO A 108 3.44 -15.03 2.12
N GLU A 109 3.21 -16.19 2.69
CA GLU A 109 1.97 -16.57 3.39
C GLU A 109 1.76 -15.68 4.63
N ASP A 110 2.77 -15.51 5.47
CA ASP A 110 2.70 -14.66 6.65
C ASP A 110 2.50 -13.18 6.25
N CYS A 111 3.21 -12.73 5.22
CA CYS A 111 3.04 -11.39 4.68
C CYS A 111 1.58 -11.14 4.24
N LEU A 112 1.01 -12.08 3.49
CA LEU A 112 -0.37 -12.00 3.02
C LEU A 112 -1.38 -12.04 4.18
N ALA A 113 -1.14 -12.87 5.19
CA ALA A 113 -1.97 -12.93 6.40
C ALA A 113 -1.92 -11.59 7.18
N LEU A 114 -0.74 -11.01 7.35
CA LEU A 114 -0.54 -9.73 8.03
C LEU A 114 -1.27 -8.60 7.31
N VAL A 115 -1.13 -8.48 5.99
CA VAL A 115 -1.77 -7.40 5.23
C VAL A 115 -3.28 -7.61 5.11
N THR A 116 -3.77 -8.84 5.07
CA THR A 116 -5.19 -9.15 5.14
C THR A 116 -5.76 -8.65 6.47
N ARG A 117 -5.09 -8.98 7.57
CA ARG A 117 -5.51 -8.51 8.90
C ARG A 117 -5.44 -7.00 9.01
N ARG A 118 -4.41 -6.37 8.45
CA ARG A 118 -4.29 -4.91 8.38
C ARG A 118 -5.48 -4.29 7.63
N GLY A 119 -5.86 -4.87 6.48
CA GLY A 119 -7.03 -4.43 5.70
C GLY A 119 -8.34 -4.50 6.48
N GLU A 120 -8.58 -5.60 7.18
CA GLU A 120 -9.74 -5.77 8.07
C GLU A 120 -9.81 -4.69 9.16
N LEU A 121 -8.67 -4.44 9.83
CA LEU A 121 -8.59 -3.43 10.88
C LEU A 121 -8.83 -2.03 10.33
N MET A 122 -8.23 -1.69 9.20
CA MET A 122 -8.43 -0.38 8.54
C MET A 122 -9.89 -0.18 8.11
N GLU A 123 -10.52 -1.21 7.53
CA GLU A 123 -11.93 -1.15 7.13
C GLU A 123 -12.86 -0.97 8.36
N ARG A 124 -12.56 -1.69 9.44
CA ARG A 124 -13.31 -1.59 10.69
C ARG A 124 -13.18 -0.20 11.32
N GLU A 125 -11.94 0.27 11.47
CA GLU A 125 -11.68 1.56 12.09
C GLU A 125 -12.23 2.71 11.24
N GLY A 126 -12.12 2.67 9.94
CA GLY A 126 -12.69 3.68 9.04
C GLY A 126 -14.22 3.77 9.12
N LYS A 127 -14.90 2.64 9.42
CA LYS A 127 -16.35 2.65 9.67
C LYS A 127 -16.72 3.18 11.05
N SER A 128 -15.91 2.86 12.07
CA SER A 128 -16.17 3.27 13.46
C SER A 128 -15.79 4.73 13.71
N ASN A 129 -14.78 5.22 13.01
CA ASN A 129 -14.23 6.57 13.15
C ASN A 129 -14.15 7.24 11.77
N PRO A 130 -15.27 7.76 11.24
CA PRO A 130 -15.29 8.41 9.93
C PRO A 130 -14.30 9.57 9.87
N GLY A 131 -13.43 9.54 8.87
CA GLY A 131 -12.40 10.55 8.67
C GLY A 131 -11.77 10.37 7.31
N GLY A 132 -10.60 10.97 7.11
CA GLY A 132 -9.92 10.92 5.83
C GLY A 132 -8.46 11.29 5.91
N MET A 133 -7.86 11.36 4.72
CA MET A 133 -6.50 11.83 4.53
C MET A 133 -6.48 12.80 3.35
N ARG A 134 -5.65 13.85 3.46
CA ARG A 134 -5.44 14.83 2.38
C ARG A 134 -3.96 15.05 2.17
N ALA A 135 -3.54 15.04 0.90
CA ALA A 135 -2.17 15.41 0.52
C ALA A 135 -2.07 16.94 0.45
N VAL A 136 -1.19 17.50 1.26
CA VAL A 136 -0.83 18.92 1.22
C VAL A 136 0.41 19.05 0.36
N LEU A 137 0.32 19.85 -0.71
CA LEU A 137 1.38 20.06 -1.67
C LEU A 137 1.94 21.50 -1.55
N GLY A 138 3.26 21.62 -1.69
CA GLY A 138 3.93 22.93 -1.73
C GLY A 138 4.38 23.46 -0.37
N LEU A 139 3.94 22.89 0.75
CA LEU A 139 4.40 23.22 2.09
C LEU A 139 5.47 22.22 2.56
N THR A 140 6.43 22.72 3.34
CA THR A 140 7.34 21.83 4.09
C THR A 140 6.66 21.26 5.31
N PHE A 141 7.26 20.22 5.90
CA PHE A 141 6.77 19.61 7.15
C PHE A 141 6.64 20.65 8.27
N GLU A 142 7.67 21.48 8.47
CA GLU A 142 7.71 22.49 9.53
C GLU A 142 6.66 23.61 9.30
N GLN A 143 6.43 24.01 8.06
CA GLN A 143 5.38 24.96 7.73
C GLN A 143 3.99 24.40 8.06
N LEU A 144 3.76 23.14 7.73
CA LEU A 144 2.48 22.50 8.02
C LEU A 144 2.28 22.28 9.52
N GLU A 145 3.32 21.87 10.27
CA GLU A 145 3.24 21.74 11.73
C GLU A 145 2.91 23.09 12.40
N ALA A 146 3.52 24.18 11.93
CA ALA A 146 3.21 25.51 12.46
C ALA A 146 1.75 25.91 12.20
N LEU A 147 1.19 25.59 11.02
CA LEU A 147 -0.23 25.81 10.72
C LEU A 147 -1.14 24.95 11.60
N LEU A 148 -0.82 23.68 11.78
CA LEU A 148 -1.57 22.77 12.66
C LEU A 148 -1.54 23.23 14.13
N ALA A 149 -0.40 23.70 14.61
CA ALA A 149 -0.26 24.25 15.98
C ALA A 149 -1.12 25.50 16.20
N GLY A 150 -1.37 26.29 15.15
CA GLY A 150 -2.24 27.46 15.17
C GLY A 150 -3.71 27.16 14.89
N TYR A 151 -4.07 25.91 14.55
CA TYR A 151 -5.43 25.54 14.23
C TYR A 151 -6.32 25.50 15.49
N THR A 152 -7.34 26.33 15.49
CA THR A 152 -8.32 26.47 16.60
C THR A 152 -9.73 26.03 16.22
N GLY A 153 -9.89 25.42 15.03
CA GLY A 153 -11.17 24.90 14.56
C GLY A 153 -11.62 23.65 15.30
N GLY A 154 -12.80 23.17 14.99
CA GLY A 154 -13.33 21.91 15.51
C GLY A 154 -12.64 20.69 14.90
N GLY A 155 -12.84 19.53 15.54
CA GLY A 155 -12.29 18.25 15.06
C GLY A 155 -10.79 18.08 15.32
N ARG A 156 -10.23 17.00 14.78
CA ARG A 156 -8.82 16.63 14.92
C ARG A 156 -8.14 16.51 13.57
N VAL A 157 -6.97 17.15 13.42
CA VAL A 157 -6.09 16.99 12.27
C VAL A 157 -4.66 16.75 12.77
N VAL A 158 -4.00 15.77 12.18
CA VAL A 158 -2.60 15.43 12.50
C VAL A 158 -1.81 15.14 11.23
N VAL A 159 -0.49 15.28 11.28
CA VAL A 159 0.37 14.79 10.22
C VAL A 159 0.39 13.26 10.25
N ALA A 160 0.12 12.64 9.10
CA ALA A 160 0.12 11.20 8.91
C ALA A 160 1.36 10.70 8.16
N ASN A 161 1.80 11.41 7.09
CA ASN A 161 2.97 11.03 6.30
C ASN A 161 3.78 12.26 5.87
N HIS A 162 5.09 12.12 5.87
CA HIS A 162 6.03 13.05 5.24
C HIS A 162 6.65 12.36 4.02
N ASN A 163 6.09 12.57 2.84
CA ASN A 163 6.46 11.84 1.63
C ASN A 163 7.65 12.47 0.90
N SER A 164 7.76 13.80 0.95
CA SER A 164 8.88 14.55 0.37
C SER A 164 8.95 15.95 0.99
N GLU A 165 9.97 16.74 0.65
CA GLU A 165 10.14 18.11 1.15
C GLU A 165 8.87 18.99 1.03
N LYS A 166 8.03 18.72 0.01
CA LYS A 166 6.83 19.52 -0.29
C LYS A 166 5.57 18.67 -0.49
N GLN A 167 5.55 17.48 0.06
CA GLN A 167 4.36 16.65 0.09
C GLN A 167 4.23 15.99 1.46
N VAL A 168 3.29 16.48 2.23
CA VAL A 168 2.93 15.97 3.55
C VAL A 168 1.47 15.53 3.50
N VAL A 169 1.12 14.43 4.15
CA VAL A 169 -0.26 13.96 4.24
C VAL A 169 -0.77 14.21 5.65
N ILE A 170 -1.92 14.85 5.74
CA ILE A 170 -2.68 15.01 6.98
C ILE A 170 -3.79 13.97 7.07
N SER A 171 -4.12 13.58 8.28
CA SER A 171 -5.27 12.73 8.60
C SER A 171 -6.09 13.36 9.70
N GLY A 172 -7.40 13.15 9.69
CA GLY A 172 -8.29 13.70 10.68
C GLY A 172 -9.72 13.22 10.54
N ASP A 173 -10.57 13.63 11.46
CA ASP A 173 -12.00 13.50 11.27
C ASP A 173 -12.51 14.48 10.19
N ILE A 174 -13.75 14.30 9.77
CA ILE A 174 -14.33 15.09 8.67
C ILE A 174 -14.35 16.57 9.03
N GLU A 175 -14.78 16.90 10.26
CA GLU A 175 -14.86 18.28 10.75
C GLU A 175 -13.49 18.97 10.75
N GLY A 176 -12.46 18.29 11.28
CA GLY A 176 -11.11 18.81 11.32
C GLY A 176 -10.52 19.01 9.92
N LEU A 177 -10.68 18.04 9.02
CA LEU A 177 -10.17 18.14 7.66
C LEU A 177 -10.87 19.25 6.85
N ASP A 178 -12.18 19.45 7.05
CA ASP A 178 -12.93 20.50 6.34
C ASP A 178 -12.63 21.89 6.90
N GLY A 179 -12.40 21.99 8.22
CA GLY A 179 -12.06 23.26 8.86
C GLY A 179 -10.61 23.71 8.65
N PHE A 180 -9.70 22.76 8.36
CA PHE A 180 -8.29 23.05 8.13
C PHE A 180 -7.96 23.34 6.63
N GLY A 181 -8.83 22.99 5.70
CA GLY A 181 -8.61 23.04 4.23
C GLY A 181 -8.82 24.38 3.58
#